data_b4af2c45cf1fbce1d46c8a506cc9584a
#
_entry.id   b4af2c45cf1fbce1d46c8a506cc9584a
#
_cell.length_a   1.000
_cell.length_b   1.000
_cell.length_c   1.000
_cell.angle_alpha   90.00
_cell.angle_beta   90.00
_cell.angle_gamma   90.00
#
_symmetry.space_group_name_H-M   'P 1'
#
loop_
_entity.id
_entity.type
_entity.pdbx_description
1 polymer ?
#
loop_
_entity_poly.entity_id
_entity_poly.type
_entity_poly.pdbx_seq_one_letter_code
_entity_poly.pdbx_strand_id
1 'polypeptide(L)'
;MARINCIREMFFEKGMNYASIARTTGHDVKTVKKYVHQKDFNLPPPKPVKKRGSKLDGYKDLIDEWLEEDKKVRRKQRHTALRVFNRLQDETKGFNCSYRLVATYVAEKKRTLYSQDSQFYMPLVHIPGEAQTDFGGAVFYEGNVLCEGHYLNLSFPHSNGGYLQLFKGENAQCLEEGLKNIFNHIGGVPARIWFDNLSTAVKKILKHHGRELTDSFLRFKNHYGFEAAFCNPASGHEKGNVENKVGYLRRNLLVPVPKVDDLKEFNRQLLVRCDRDMERPHYRKEQLISELFTEDQCALRPLPLTDFDESRLVKVRT
;
A
#
# COMPACT_ATOMS: atom_id res chain seq x y z
N MET A 1 24.84 -34.83 17.02
CA MET A 1 26.20 -34.98 16.41
C MET A 1 27.30 -35.10 17.46
N ALA A 2 27.46 -34.24 18.46
CA ALA A 2 28.54 -34.34 19.48
C ALA A 2 28.63 -35.71 20.17
N ARG A 3 27.51 -36.32 20.56
CA ARG A 3 27.49 -37.66 21.17
C ARG A 3 27.97 -38.79 20.22
N ILE A 4 27.66 -38.69 18.93
CA ILE A 4 28.10 -39.67 17.93
C ILE A 4 29.60 -39.56 17.71
N ASN A 5 30.14 -38.35 17.65
CA ASN A 5 31.58 -38.14 17.53
C ASN A 5 32.33 -38.71 18.74
N CYS A 6 31.86 -38.51 19.96
CA CYS A 6 32.43 -39.04 21.17
C CYS A 6 32.48 -40.59 21.15
N ILE A 7 31.41 -41.28 20.70
CA ILE A 7 31.37 -42.73 20.55
C ILE A 7 32.41 -43.20 19.52
N ARG A 8 32.55 -42.48 18.41
CA ARG A 8 33.51 -42.85 17.36
C ARG A 8 34.96 -42.62 17.80
N GLU A 9 35.25 -41.52 18.50
CA GLU A 9 36.58 -41.26 19.11
C GLU A 9 36.97 -42.36 20.10
N MET A 10 36.03 -42.77 20.99
CA MET A 10 36.28 -43.87 21.93
C MET A 10 36.61 -45.19 21.22
N PHE A 11 35.99 -45.43 20.08
CA PHE A 11 36.25 -46.67 19.32
C PHE A 11 37.53 -46.57 18.47
N PHE A 12 37.65 -45.54 17.62
CA PHE A 12 38.72 -45.47 16.62
C PHE A 12 40.04 -44.91 17.17
N GLU A 13 39.99 -43.97 18.14
CA GLU A 13 41.20 -43.37 18.68
C GLU A 13 41.64 -43.99 20.01
N LYS A 14 40.68 -44.30 20.90
CA LYS A 14 40.99 -44.88 22.22
C LYS A 14 40.93 -46.38 22.25
N GLY A 15 40.60 -47.06 21.15
CA GLY A 15 40.59 -48.50 21.02
C GLY A 15 39.61 -49.26 21.95
N MET A 16 38.57 -48.55 22.44
CA MET A 16 37.63 -49.18 23.39
C MET A 16 36.66 -50.14 22.68
N ASN A 17 36.32 -51.22 23.35
CA ASN A 17 35.34 -52.19 22.83
C ASN A 17 33.89 -51.65 22.99
N TYR A 18 32.97 -52.19 22.22
CA TYR A 18 31.56 -51.76 22.21
C TYR A 18 30.89 -51.82 23.58
N ALA A 19 31.19 -52.82 24.40
CA ALA A 19 30.58 -53.00 25.72
C ALA A 19 31.09 -51.93 26.72
N SER A 20 32.37 -51.56 26.64
CA SER A 20 32.96 -50.47 27.44
C SER A 20 32.39 -49.14 27.06
N ILE A 21 32.27 -48.84 25.75
CA ILE A 21 31.68 -47.62 25.25
C ILE A 21 30.21 -47.50 25.66
N ALA A 22 29.47 -48.61 25.58
CA ALA A 22 28.06 -48.66 26.00
C ALA A 22 27.90 -48.33 27.49
N ARG A 23 28.75 -48.86 28.36
CA ARG A 23 28.77 -48.55 29.80
C ARG A 23 29.13 -47.11 30.08
N THR A 24 30.15 -46.59 29.39
CA THR A 24 30.64 -45.19 29.58
C THR A 24 29.62 -44.16 29.09
N THR A 25 28.94 -44.44 27.98
CA THR A 25 28.03 -43.48 27.32
C THR A 25 26.57 -43.65 27.72
N GLY A 26 26.22 -44.72 28.44
CA GLY A 26 24.82 -45.04 28.80
C GLY A 26 23.95 -45.48 27.62
N HIS A 27 24.57 -45.86 26.49
CA HIS A 27 23.85 -46.31 25.29
C HIS A 27 23.83 -47.85 25.20
N ASP A 28 22.79 -48.40 24.55
CA ASP A 28 22.77 -49.81 24.21
C ASP A 28 23.89 -50.19 23.22
N VAL A 29 24.45 -51.37 23.37
CA VAL A 29 25.55 -51.90 22.52
C VAL A 29 25.17 -51.87 21.03
N LYS A 30 23.89 -52.11 20.68
CA LYS A 30 23.42 -52.06 19.29
C LYS A 30 23.49 -50.63 18.75
N THR A 31 23.18 -49.64 19.59
CA THR A 31 23.26 -48.22 19.24
C THR A 31 24.70 -47.76 19.03
N VAL A 32 25.63 -48.24 19.91
CA VAL A 32 27.07 -47.98 19.75
C VAL A 32 27.58 -48.57 18.44
N LYS A 33 27.29 -49.84 18.15
CA LYS A 33 27.64 -50.49 16.87
C LYS A 33 27.10 -49.72 15.68
N LYS A 34 25.82 -49.31 15.73
CA LYS A 34 25.20 -48.51 14.66
C LYS A 34 26.00 -47.25 14.37
N TYR A 35 26.34 -46.43 15.38
CA TYR A 35 27.08 -45.20 15.19
C TYR A 35 28.52 -45.36 14.76
N VAL A 36 29.21 -46.40 15.24
CA VAL A 36 30.56 -46.72 14.79
C VAL A 36 30.59 -47.12 13.32
N HIS A 37 29.64 -47.94 12.86
CA HIS A 37 29.58 -48.41 11.47
C HIS A 37 28.81 -47.49 10.51
N GLN A 38 28.23 -46.42 11.01
CA GLN A 38 27.50 -45.47 10.16
C GLN A 38 28.49 -44.77 9.22
N LYS A 39 28.29 -44.94 7.90
CA LYS A 39 29.14 -44.35 6.86
C LYS A 39 28.54 -43.08 6.30
N ASP A 40 27.22 -42.95 6.35
CA ASP A 40 26.47 -41.80 5.80
C ASP A 40 25.83 -41.00 6.95
N PHE A 41 26.19 -39.72 7.04
CA PHE A 41 25.67 -38.75 8.01
C PHE A 41 24.78 -37.69 7.35
N ASN A 42 24.46 -37.84 6.08
CA ASN A 42 23.52 -36.95 5.44
C ASN A 42 22.15 -37.10 6.10
N LEU A 43 21.46 -35.98 6.22
CA LEU A 43 20.07 -35.99 6.70
C LEU A 43 19.22 -36.75 5.66
N PRO A 44 18.45 -37.73 6.07
CA PRO A 44 17.52 -38.36 5.15
C PRO A 44 16.53 -37.30 4.61
N PRO A 45 16.13 -37.41 3.34
CA PRO A 45 15.13 -36.48 2.79
C PRO A 45 13.88 -36.51 3.68
N PRO A 46 13.24 -35.32 3.89
CA PRO A 46 12.05 -35.27 4.73
C PRO A 46 11.00 -36.24 4.17
N LYS A 47 10.46 -37.07 5.06
CA LYS A 47 9.39 -38.00 4.67
C LYS A 47 8.23 -37.22 4.08
N PRO A 48 7.66 -37.65 2.94
CA PRO A 48 6.52 -36.95 2.37
C PRO A 48 5.38 -36.92 3.39
N VAL A 49 4.99 -35.69 3.80
CA VAL A 49 3.85 -35.52 4.70
C VAL A 49 2.60 -35.88 3.93
N LYS A 50 1.90 -36.95 4.34
CA LYS A 50 0.58 -37.25 3.79
C LYS A 50 -0.33 -36.06 4.01
N LYS A 51 -0.71 -35.37 2.94
CA LYS A 51 -1.69 -34.28 3.00
C LYS A 51 -2.99 -34.88 3.54
N ARG A 52 -3.43 -34.42 4.71
CA ARG A 52 -4.75 -34.77 5.24
C ARG A 52 -5.79 -34.13 4.32
N GLY A 53 -6.83 -34.87 3.95
CA GLY A 53 -7.95 -34.36 3.20
C GLY A 53 -8.58 -33.17 3.92
N SER A 54 -8.99 -32.16 3.16
CA SER A 54 -9.69 -30.98 3.67
C SER A 54 -11.19 -31.18 3.57
N LYS A 55 -11.97 -30.66 4.53
CA LYS A 55 -13.42 -30.63 4.43
C LYS A 55 -13.92 -29.87 3.19
N LEU A 56 -13.06 -29.01 2.63
CA LEU A 56 -13.35 -28.23 1.42
C LEU A 56 -13.13 -29.03 0.12
N ASP A 57 -12.47 -30.20 0.17
CA ASP A 57 -12.05 -30.92 -1.05
C ASP A 57 -13.23 -31.21 -1.99
N GLY A 58 -14.41 -31.56 -1.44
CA GLY A 58 -15.61 -31.80 -2.26
C GLY A 58 -16.25 -30.57 -2.91
N TYR A 59 -15.77 -29.36 -2.59
CA TYR A 59 -16.30 -28.10 -3.12
C TYR A 59 -15.29 -27.32 -3.96
N LYS A 60 -14.04 -27.81 -4.04
CA LYS A 60 -12.97 -27.11 -4.74
C LYS A 60 -13.23 -26.95 -6.23
N ASP A 61 -13.73 -27.97 -6.87
CA ASP A 61 -14.01 -27.94 -8.32
C ASP A 61 -15.06 -26.85 -8.64
N LEU A 62 -16.10 -26.74 -7.83
CA LEU A 62 -17.12 -25.73 -7.97
C LEU A 62 -16.58 -24.30 -7.74
N ILE A 63 -15.75 -24.13 -6.72
CA ILE A 63 -15.08 -22.85 -6.45
C ILE A 63 -14.18 -22.48 -7.63
N ASP A 64 -13.44 -23.43 -8.15
CA ASP A 64 -12.50 -23.23 -9.25
C ASP A 64 -13.23 -22.82 -10.53
N GLU A 65 -14.38 -23.42 -10.83
CA GLU A 65 -15.25 -23.05 -11.95
C GLU A 65 -15.69 -21.58 -11.83
N TRP A 66 -16.21 -21.16 -10.67
CA TRP A 66 -16.63 -19.78 -10.45
C TRP A 66 -15.48 -18.77 -10.58
N LEU A 67 -14.29 -19.13 -10.10
CA LEU A 67 -13.11 -18.25 -10.20
C LEU A 67 -12.53 -18.19 -11.63
N GLU A 68 -12.68 -19.27 -12.43
CA GLU A 68 -12.32 -19.24 -13.84
C GLU A 68 -13.30 -18.37 -14.66
N GLU A 69 -14.61 -18.45 -14.36
CA GLU A 69 -15.62 -17.57 -14.96
C GLU A 69 -15.34 -16.10 -14.66
N ASP A 70 -14.81 -15.79 -13.47
CA ASP A 70 -14.43 -14.45 -13.08
C ASP A 70 -13.41 -13.79 -14.02
N LYS A 71 -12.62 -14.58 -14.78
CA LYS A 71 -11.71 -14.03 -15.79
C LYS A 71 -12.43 -13.29 -16.89
N LYS A 72 -13.67 -13.68 -17.20
CA LYS A 72 -14.48 -13.11 -18.29
C LYS A 72 -15.22 -11.83 -17.86
N VAL A 73 -15.24 -11.52 -16.56
CA VAL A 73 -16.00 -10.38 -16.03
C VAL A 73 -15.09 -9.28 -15.47
N ARG A 74 -15.62 -8.05 -15.41
CA ARG A 74 -14.90 -6.89 -14.89
C ARG A 74 -14.45 -7.12 -13.45
N ARG A 75 -13.22 -6.69 -13.10
CA ARG A 75 -12.62 -6.88 -11.77
C ARG A 75 -13.54 -6.55 -10.59
N LYS A 76 -14.35 -5.49 -10.69
CA LYS A 76 -15.29 -5.04 -9.65
C LYS A 76 -16.51 -5.98 -9.47
N GLN A 77 -16.75 -6.89 -10.40
CA GLN A 77 -17.86 -7.86 -10.36
C GLN A 77 -17.40 -9.30 -10.10
N ARG A 78 -16.10 -9.53 -9.86
CA ARG A 78 -15.54 -10.84 -9.54
C ARG A 78 -15.88 -11.25 -8.11
N HIS A 79 -16.02 -12.55 -7.88
CA HIS A 79 -16.28 -13.09 -6.56
C HIS A 79 -15.23 -12.64 -5.53
N THR A 80 -15.69 -12.17 -4.37
CA THR A 80 -14.87 -12.08 -3.17
C THR A 80 -14.89 -13.41 -2.44
N ALA A 81 -13.94 -13.65 -1.51
CA ALA A 81 -13.95 -14.86 -0.70
C ALA A 81 -15.24 -14.99 0.13
N LEU A 82 -15.78 -13.86 0.59
CA LEU A 82 -17.05 -13.84 1.32
C LEU A 82 -18.22 -14.22 0.40
N ARG A 83 -18.24 -13.73 -0.84
CA ARG A 83 -19.30 -14.10 -1.78
C ARG A 83 -19.26 -15.58 -2.17
N VAL A 84 -18.03 -16.13 -2.35
CA VAL A 84 -17.86 -17.59 -2.58
C VAL A 84 -18.41 -18.38 -1.39
N PHE A 85 -18.07 -17.97 -0.17
CA PHE A 85 -18.57 -18.63 1.04
C PHE A 85 -20.11 -18.60 1.13
N ASN A 86 -20.71 -17.43 0.93
CA ASN A 86 -22.17 -17.28 0.97
C ASN A 86 -22.85 -18.10 -0.14
N ARG A 87 -22.29 -18.11 -1.37
CA ARG A 87 -22.82 -18.94 -2.46
C ARG A 87 -22.78 -20.42 -2.12
N LEU A 88 -21.70 -20.91 -1.50
CA LEU A 88 -21.62 -22.30 -1.05
C LEU A 88 -22.69 -22.62 0.00
N GLN A 89 -22.98 -21.69 0.92
CA GLN A 89 -24.06 -21.85 1.89
C GLN A 89 -25.45 -21.88 1.23
N ASP A 90 -25.69 -21.01 0.25
CA ASP A 90 -26.97 -20.84 -0.41
C ASP A 90 -27.27 -21.98 -1.40
N GLU A 91 -26.26 -22.39 -2.19
CA GLU A 91 -26.42 -23.27 -3.34
C GLU A 91 -26.07 -24.74 -3.05
N THR A 92 -25.37 -25.04 -1.92
CA THR A 92 -24.89 -26.39 -1.63
C THR A 92 -25.48 -26.97 -0.34
N LYS A 93 -26.31 -28.00 -0.47
CA LYS A 93 -26.88 -28.68 0.70
C LYS A 93 -25.77 -29.39 1.50
N GLY A 94 -25.75 -29.17 2.81
CA GLY A 94 -24.81 -29.84 3.72
C GLY A 94 -23.42 -29.18 3.79
N PHE A 95 -23.24 -28.00 3.22
CA PHE A 95 -21.98 -27.24 3.35
C PHE A 95 -21.71 -26.88 4.81
N ASN A 96 -20.57 -27.34 5.32
CA ASN A 96 -20.16 -27.15 6.74
C ASN A 96 -18.64 -26.87 6.83
N CYS A 97 -18.18 -25.83 6.14
CA CYS A 97 -16.80 -25.35 6.25
C CYS A 97 -16.76 -23.96 6.88
N SER A 98 -15.65 -23.63 7.56
CA SER A 98 -15.47 -22.27 8.08
C SER A 98 -15.14 -21.29 6.95
N TYR A 99 -15.56 -20.04 7.12
CA TYR A 99 -15.18 -18.94 6.20
C TYR A 99 -13.65 -18.85 6.00
N ARG A 100 -12.87 -19.02 7.08
CA ARG A 100 -11.39 -18.96 7.02
C ARG A 100 -10.81 -19.99 6.05
N LEU A 101 -11.36 -21.19 6.03
CA LEU A 101 -10.90 -22.25 5.14
C LEU A 101 -11.17 -21.91 3.67
N VAL A 102 -12.37 -21.41 3.38
CA VAL A 102 -12.75 -20.95 2.03
C VAL A 102 -11.89 -19.75 1.62
N ALA A 103 -11.73 -18.76 2.50
CA ALA A 103 -10.95 -17.57 2.20
C ALA A 103 -9.48 -17.86 1.88
N THR A 104 -8.87 -18.80 2.63
CA THR A 104 -7.49 -19.24 2.38
C THR A 104 -7.37 -19.91 1.01
N TYR A 105 -8.28 -20.81 0.68
CA TYR A 105 -8.28 -21.49 -0.61
C TYR A 105 -8.50 -20.53 -1.79
N VAL A 106 -9.50 -19.64 -1.69
CA VAL A 106 -9.80 -18.62 -2.71
C VAL A 106 -8.60 -17.69 -2.92
N ALA A 107 -7.91 -17.27 -1.84
CA ALA A 107 -6.72 -16.44 -1.95
C ALA A 107 -5.57 -17.15 -2.67
N GLU A 108 -5.32 -18.42 -2.35
CA GLU A 108 -4.29 -19.24 -2.99
C GLU A 108 -4.62 -19.45 -4.48
N LYS A 109 -5.86 -19.82 -4.79
CA LYS A 109 -6.30 -20.04 -6.17
C LYS A 109 -6.23 -18.75 -7.00
N LYS A 110 -6.70 -17.64 -6.48
CA LYS A 110 -6.60 -16.33 -7.16
C LYS A 110 -5.15 -15.94 -7.43
N ARG A 111 -4.23 -16.20 -6.51
CA ARG A 111 -2.81 -15.97 -6.73
C ARG A 111 -2.29 -16.75 -7.93
N THR A 112 -2.67 -18.02 -8.06
CA THR A 112 -2.30 -18.86 -9.21
C THR A 112 -2.97 -18.40 -10.51
N LEU A 113 -4.27 -18.09 -10.48
CA LEU A 113 -5.04 -17.67 -11.66
C LEU A 113 -4.61 -16.32 -12.26
N TYR A 114 -4.14 -15.40 -11.41
CA TYR A 114 -3.77 -14.04 -11.82
C TYR A 114 -2.25 -13.79 -11.70
N SER A 115 -1.42 -14.83 -11.46
CA SER A 115 0.03 -14.69 -11.36
C SER A 115 0.70 -14.26 -12.67
N GLN A 116 0.08 -14.53 -13.81
CA GLN A 116 0.61 -14.12 -15.12
C GLN A 116 0.42 -12.62 -15.40
N ASP A 117 -0.57 -11.98 -14.78
CA ASP A 117 -0.79 -10.53 -14.93
C ASP A 117 0.24 -9.68 -14.15
N SER A 118 1.01 -10.29 -13.27
CA SER A 118 2.01 -9.59 -12.42
C SER A 118 3.42 -9.52 -13.02
N GLN A 119 3.65 -10.11 -14.21
CA GLN A 119 5.00 -10.26 -14.77
C GLN A 119 5.63 -8.98 -15.33
N PHE A 120 4.88 -7.87 -15.47
CA PHE A 120 5.42 -6.62 -16.02
C PHE A 120 5.12 -5.41 -15.13
N TYR A 121 5.21 -5.61 -13.81
CA TYR A 121 5.06 -4.50 -12.88
C TYR A 121 6.42 -3.86 -12.61
N MET A 122 6.75 -2.81 -13.37
CA MET A 122 7.88 -1.96 -13.04
C MET A 122 7.39 -0.94 -11.99
N PRO A 123 7.88 -1.01 -10.73
CA PRO A 123 7.51 0.00 -9.74
C PRO A 123 7.94 1.36 -10.28
N LEU A 124 7.02 2.33 -10.28
CA LEU A 124 7.38 3.71 -10.60
C LEU A 124 8.36 4.20 -9.53
N VAL A 125 9.58 4.50 -9.97
CA VAL A 125 10.58 5.12 -9.09
C VAL A 125 10.35 6.62 -9.15
N HIS A 126 9.89 7.20 -8.06
CA HIS A 126 9.76 8.65 -7.93
C HIS A 126 11.06 9.23 -7.41
N ILE A 127 11.52 10.26 -8.09
CA ILE A 127 12.70 11.04 -7.68
C ILE A 127 12.32 12.05 -6.60
N PRO A 128 13.28 12.51 -5.76
CA PRO A 128 13.03 13.58 -4.81
C PRO A 128 12.42 14.82 -5.47
N GLY A 129 11.48 15.49 -4.78
CA GLY A 129 10.82 16.69 -5.26
C GLY A 129 9.67 16.46 -6.25
N GLU A 130 9.31 15.20 -6.57
CA GLU A 130 8.04 14.88 -7.23
C GLU A 130 6.94 14.69 -6.20
N ALA A 131 5.75 15.19 -6.52
CA ALA A 131 4.57 15.04 -5.68
C ALA A 131 3.38 14.45 -6.46
N GLN A 132 2.43 13.92 -5.71
CA GLN A 132 1.16 13.41 -6.24
C GLN A 132 0.02 14.06 -5.48
N THR A 133 -1.02 14.49 -6.17
CA THR A 133 -2.18 15.14 -5.56
C THR A 133 -3.48 14.46 -5.96
N ASP A 134 -4.40 14.39 -5.00
CA ASP A 134 -5.73 13.84 -5.18
C ASP A 134 -6.71 14.44 -4.16
N PHE A 135 -7.99 14.45 -4.49
CA PHE A 135 -9.06 14.78 -3.56
C PHE A 135 -9.68 13.53 -2.95
N GLY A 136 -10.15 13.66 -1.72
CA GLY A 136 -10.96 12.65 -1.07
C GLY A 136 -12.09 13.23 -0.25
N GLY A 137 -13.16 12.45 -0.08
CA GLY A 137 -14.30 12.86 0.74
C GLY A 137 -14.00 12.77 2.24
N ALA A 138 -14.48 13.77 2.99
CA ALA A 138 -14.45 13.80 4.45
C ALA A 138 -15.72 14.43 5.00
N VAL A 139 -15.99 14.21 6.30
CA VAL A 139 -17.02 14.90 7.04
C VAL A 139 -16.39 15.68 8.18
N PHE A 140 -17.00 16.79 8.58
CA PHE A 140 -16.56 17.60 9.70
C PHE A 140 -17.76 18.32 10.32
N TYR A 141 -17.62 18.76 11.57
CA TYR A 141 -18.61 19.63 12.21
C TYR A 141 -18.22 21.08 12.04
N GLU A 142 -19.12 21.91 11.53
CA GLU A 142 -19.04 23.38 11.58
C GLU A 142 -20.02 23.84 12.65
N GLY A 143 -19.50 24.30 13.78
CA GLY A 143 -20.31 24.40 14.99
C GLY A 143 -20.89 23.06 15.40
N ASN A 144 -22.21 22.94 15.43
CA ASN A 144 -22.90 21.68 15.76
C ASN A 144 -23.51 20.97 14.53
N VAL A 145 -23.24 21.44 13.31
CA VAL A 145 -23.78 20.88 12.07
C VAL A 145 -22.75 19.98 11.42
N LEU A 146 -23.15 18.74 11.12
CA LEU A 146 -22.31 17.83 10.34
C LEU A 146 -22.36 18.24 8.88
N CYS A 147 -21.20 18.55 8.31
CA CYS A 147 -21.03 18.97 6.93
C CYS A 147 -20.28 17.90 6.13
N GLU A 148 -20.71 17.68 4.90
CA GLU A 148 -19.91 16.98 3.91
C GLU A 148 -18.86 17.93 3.34
N GLY A 149 -17.66 17.43 3.14
CA GLY A 149 -16.55 18.20 2.58
C GLY A 149 -15.56 17.31 1.85
N HIS A 150 -14.51 17.94 1.38
CA HIS A 150 -13.44 17.30 0.64
C HIS A 150 -12.09 17.70 1.23
N TYR A 151 -11.11 16.84 1.14
CA TYR A 151 -9.73 17.19 1.47
C TYR A 151 -8.84 17.02 0.24
N LEU A 152 -7.96 17.98 0.03
CA LEU A 152 -6.85 17.87 -0.90
C LEU A 152 -5.69 17.19 -0.19
N ASN A 153 -5.10 16.17 -0.82
CA ASN A 153 -3.88 15.54 -0.40
C ASN A 153 -2.76 15.87 -1.39
N LEU A 154 -1.61 16.32 -0.89
CA LEU A 154 -0.36 16.37 -1.64
C LEU A 154 0.64 15.44 -0.96
N SER A 155 1.09 14.41 -1.64
CA SER A 155 2.00 13.40 -1.11
C SER A 155 3.30 13.35 -1.91
N PHE A 156 4.40 13.05 -1.22
CA PHE A 156 5.74 12.88 -1.78
C PHE A 156 6.11 11.40 -1.78
N PRO A 157 6.03 10.72 -2.93
CA PRO A 157 6.25 9.28 -3.00
C PRO A 157 7.67 8.84 -2.63
N HIS A 158 8.68 9.70 -2.82
CA HIS A 158 10.07 9.41 -2.46
C HIS A 158 10.25 9.25 -0.94
N SER A 159 9.81 10.21 -0.16
CA SER A 159 9.89 10.19 1.31
C SER A 159 8.72 9.49 1.98
N ASN A 160 7.60 9.31 1.28
CA ASN A 160 6.31 8.98 1.87
C ASN A 160 5.76 10.08 2.82
N GLY A 161 6.21 11.32 2.66
CA GLY A 161 5.61 12.51 3.27
C GLY A 161 4.24 12.86 2.68
N GLY A 162 3.49 13.74 3.30
CA GLY A 162 2.23 14.21 2.73
C GLY A 162 1.49 15.21 3.59
N TYR A 163 0.72 16.05 2.94
CA TYR A 163 -0.02 17.16 3.52
C TYR A 163 -1.48 17.12 3.14
N LEU A 164 -2.33 17.57 4.04
CA LEU A 164 -3.79 17.65 3.86
C LEU A 164 -4.29 19.08 4.03
N GLN A 165 -5.29 19.45 3.24
CA GLN A 165 -6.10 20.66 3.39
C GLN A 165 -7.58 20.31 3.26
N LEU A 166 -8.43 20.77 4.18
CA LEU A 166 -9.87 20.49 4.20
C LEU A 166 -10.65 21.63 3.54
N PHE A 167 -11.66 21.28 2.74
CA PHE A 167 -12.52 22.21 2.00
C PHE A 167 -13.99 21.79 2.06
N LYS A 168 -14.89 22.76 1.84
CA LYS A 168 -16.33 22.48 1.70
C LYS A 168 -16.69 21.89 0.33
N GLY A 169 -15.80 21.97 -0.65
CA GLY A 169 -16.04 21.50 -2.01
C GLY A 169 -14.78 21.00 -2.69
N GLU A 170 -14.96 20.48 -3.89
CA GLU A 170 -13.90 20.01 -4.77
C GLU A 170 -13.99 20.79 -6.10
N ASN A 171 -13.25 21.87 -6.21
CA ASN A 171 -13.21 22.71 -7.40
C ASN A 171 -11.80 23.27 -7.66
N ALA A 172 -11.62 24.00 -8.76
CA ALA A 172 -10.33 24.56 -9.15
C ALA A 172 -9.76 25.51 -8.09
N GLN A 173 -10.59 26.33 -7.45
CA GLN A 173 -10.17 27.26 -6.40
C GLN A 173 -9.66 26.50 -5.17
N CYS A 174 -10.38 25.45 -4.73
CA CYS A 174 -9.93 24.61 -3.61
C CYS A 174 -8.59 23.93 -3.92
N LEU A 175 -8.38 23.50 -5.16
CA LEU A 175 -7.11 22.94 -5.60
C LEU A 175 -5.98 23.96 -5.53
N GLU A 176 -6.18 25.12 -6.15
CA GLU A 176 -5.19 26.20 -6.26
C GLU A 176 -4.84 26.75 -4.87
N GLU A 177 -5.85 27.04 -4.03
CA GLU A 177 -5.66 27.49 -2.63
C GLU A 177 -4.93 26.42 -1.79
N GLY A 178 -5.35 25.17 -1.87
CA GLY A 178 -4.74 24.09 -1.09
C GLY A 178 -3.28 23.85 -1.46
N LEU A 179 -2.96 23.82 -2.76
CA LEU A 179 -1.58 23.69 -3.21
C LEU A 179 -0.74 24.88 -2.81
N LYS A 180 -1.25 26.12 -2.96
CA LYS A 180 -0.57 27.34 -2.52
C LYS A 180 -0.22 27.29 -1.04
N ASN A 181 -1.20 26.96 -0.19
CA ASN A 181 -1.01 26.88 1.25
C ASN A 181 0.06 25.83 1.63
N ILE A 182 0.06 24.68 0.94
CA ILE A 182 1.06 23.64 1.16
C ILE A 182 2.44 24.12 0.67
N PHE A 183 2.54 24.71 -0.52
CA PHE A 183 3.82 25.23 -1.05
C PHE A 183 4.45 26.28 -0.12
N ASN A 184 3.64 27.21 0.39
CA ASN A 184 4.10 28.21 1.35
C ASN A 184 4.56 27.56 2.66
N HIS A 185 3.86 26.53 3.14
CA HIS A 185 4.22 25.83 4.37
C HIS A 185 5.54 25.05 4.25
N ILE A 186 5.74 24.32 3.13
CA ILE A 186 6.96 23.53 2.91
C ILE A 186 8.15 24.35 2.40
N GLY A 187 7.92 25.62 2.05
CA GLY A 187 8.95 26.54 1.59
C GLY A 187 9.39 26.35 0.13
N GLY A 188 8.58 25.70 -0.71
CA GLY A 188 8.95 25.47 -2.11
C GLY A 188 7.88 24.75 -2.93
N VAL A 189 8.15 24.56 -4.20
CA VAL A 189 7.22 24.01 -5.19
C VAL A 189 7.78 22.71 -5.75
N PRO A 190 7.04 21.57 -5.72
CA PRO A 190 7.47 20.36 -6.37
C PRO A 190 7.80 20.55 -7.85
N ALA A 191 8.89 19.97 -8.33
CA ALA A 191 9.28 20.13 -9.73
C ALA A 191 8.25 19.54 -10.70
N ARG A 192 7.63 18.43 -10.30
CA ARG A 192 6.55 17.75 -11.02
C ARG A 192 5.46 17.31 -10.06
N ILE A 193 4.20 17.52 -10.46
CA ILE A 193 3.03 17.08 -9.70
C ILE A 193 2.18 16.16 -10.57
N TRP A 194 1.93 14.97 -10.05
CA TRP A 194 1.06 13.99 -10.68
C TRP A 194 -0.37 14.18 -10.21
N PHE A 195 -1.27 14.35 -11.16
CA PHE A 195 -2.70 14.51 -10.93
C PHE A 195 -3.43 13.22 -11.33
N ASP A 196 -4.34 12.75 -10.47
CA ASP A 196 -5.36 11.85 -10.95
C ASP A 196 -6.37 12.61 -11.82
N ASN A 197 -7.24 11.94 -12.55
CA ASN A 197 -8.23 12.53 -13.47
C ASN A 197 -9.04 13.68 -12.84
N LEU A 198 -8.35 14.77 -12.52
CA LEU A 198 -8.92 15.98 -11.90
C LEU A 198 -9.77 16.70 -12.93
N SER A 199 -11.09 16.48 -12.88
CA SER A 199 -12.07 17.20 -13.71
C SER A 199 -12.00 18.72 -13.51
N THR A 200 -11.50 19.16 -12.36
CA THR A 200 -11.33 20.58 -12.00
C THR A 200 -10.19 21.27 -12.74
N ALA A 201 -9.17 20.54 -13.16
CA ALA A 201 -8.02 21.07 -13.91
C ALA A 201 -8.13 20.85 -15.43
N VAL A 202 -8.97 19.91 -15.88
CA VAL A 202 -9.09 19.46 -17.26
C VAL A 202 -10.41 19.91 -17.88
N LYS A 203 -10.35 20.74 -18.94
CA LYS A 203 -11.52 21.18 -19.70
C LYS A 203 -12.02 20.09 -20.66
N LYS A 204 -11.11 19.34 -21.29
CA LYS A 204 -11.42 18.30 -22.27
C LYS A 204 -10.29 17.27 -22.37
N ILE A 205 -10.67 16.00 -22.45
CA ILE A 205 -9.74 14.91 -22.76
C ILE A 205 -9.75 14.74 -24.29
N LEU A 206 -8.60 14.90 -24.92
CA LEU A 206 -8.40 14.77 -26.36
C LEU A 206 -8.07 13.32 -26.76
N LYS A 207 -8.27 12.98 -28.04
CA LYS A 207 -7.78 11.70 -28.59
C LYS A 207 -6.25 11.63 -28.44
N HIS A 208 -5.71 10.44 -28.21
CA HIS A 208 -4.27 10.18 -27.92
C HIS A 208 -3.74 10.73 -26.60
N HIS A 209 -4.55 10.67 -25.51
CA HIS A 209 -4.16 11.05 -24.15
C HIS A 209 -3.81 12.53 -23.93
N GLY A 210 -4.02 13.40 -24.94
CA GLY A 210 -3.90 14.85 -24.77
C GLY A 210 -5.01 15.39 -23.85
N ARG A 211 -4.72 16.46 -23.09
CA ARG A 211 -5.68 17.12 -22.20
C ARG A 211 -5.63 18.62 -22.43
N GLU A 212 -6.78 19.21 -22.60
CA GLU A 212 -6.95 20.66 -22.60
C GLU A 212 -7.18 21.11 -21.16
N LEU A 213 -6.26 21.88 -20.61
CA LEU A 213 -6.32 22.38 -19.24
C LEU A 213 -7.16 23.66 -19.20
N THR A 214 -7.73 23.96 -18.02
CA THR A 214 -8.44 25.24 -17.81
C THR A 214 -7.44 26.40 -17.79
N ASP A 215 -7.88 27.60 -18.24
CA ASP A 215 -7.02 28.79 -18.26
C ASP A 215 -6.53 29.19 -16.86
N SER A 216 -7.36 28.98 -15.82
CA SER A 216 -6.97 29.22 -14.43
C SER A 216 -5.84 28.30 -14.02
N PHE A 217 -5.98 26.99 -14.25
CA PHE A 217 -4.95 26.03 -13.91
C PHE A 217 -3.65 26.25 -14.70
N LEU A 218 -3.74 26.64 -15.96
CA LEU A 218 -2.54 26.99 -16.76
C LEU A 218 -1.80 28.19 -16.17
N ARG A 219 -2.53 29.24 -15.75
CA ARG A 219 -1.93 30.41 -15.07
C ARG A 219 -1.28 30.00 -13.75
N PHE A 220 -1.97 29.22 -12.92
CA PHE A 220 -1.47 28.71 -11.65
C PHE A 220 -0.19 27.88 -11.86
N LYS A 221 -0.23 26.90 -12.78
CA LYS A 221 0.91 26.09 -13.14
C LYS A 221 2.13 26.90 -13.59
N ASN A 222 1.89 27.91 -14.46
CA ASN A 222 2.97 28.74 -14.97
C ASN A 222 3.53 29.69 -13.90
N HIS A 223 2.68 30.18 -13.00
CA HIS A 223 3.08 31.04 -11.89
C HIS A 223 4.04 30.33 -10.93
N TYR A 224 3.71 29.10 -10.54
CA TYR A 224 4.55 28.29 -9.66
C TYR A 224 5.63 27.50 -10.42
N GLY A 225 5.55 27.39 -11.72
CA GLY A 225 6.57 26.80 -12.58
C GLY A 225 6.72 25.27 -12.48
N PHE A 226 5.73 24.52 -11.97
CA PHE A 226 5.78 23.08 -11.90
C PHE A 226 5.34 22.39 -13.18
N GLU A 227 5.80 21.15 -13.41
CA GLU A 227 5.30 20.30 -14.46
C GLU A 227 4.05 19.54 -13.97
N ALA A 228 2.96 19.60 -14.73
CA ALA A 228 1.76 18.82 -14.45
C ALA A 228 1.78 17.52 -15.26
N ALA A 229 1.86 16.38 -14.57
CA ALA A 229 1.71 15.05 -15.14
C ALA A 229 0.34 14.48 -14.76
N PHE A 230 -0.24 13.72 -15.66
CA PHE A 230 -1.56 13.13 -15.40
C PHE A 230 -1.50 11.62 -15.57
N CYS A 231 -2.05 10.88 -14.61
CA CYS A 231 -2.15 9.44 -14.70
C CYS A 231 -3.05 9.01 -15.86
N ASN A 232 -2.72 7.90 -16.51
CA ASN A 232 -3.55 7.36 -17.57
C ASN A 232 -4.86 6.80 -17.00
N PRO A 233 -6.01 6.97 -17.70
CA PRO A 233 -7.24 6.30 -17.32
C PRO A 233 -7.04 4.79 -17.24
N ALA A 234 -7.50 4.15 -16.18
CA ALA A 234 -7.40 2.73 -15.90
C ALA A 234 -6.01 2.16 -15.52
N SER A 235 -4.97 2.99 -15.34
CA SER A 235 -3.65 2.55 -14.88
C SER A 235 -3.57 2.55 -13.35
N GLY A 236 -4.27 1.63 -12.70
CA GLY A 236 -4.32 1.51 -11.23
C GLY A 236 -2.95 1.24 -10.59
N HIS A 237 -1.95 0.86 -11.37
CA HIS A 237 -0.59 0.60 -10.89
C HIS A 237 0.23 1.88 -10.68
N GLU A 238 -0.09 2.95 -11.39
CA GLU A 238 0.53 4.27 -11.20
C GLU A 238 0.05 4.94 -9.89
N LYS A 239 -1.06 4.43 -9.33
CA LYS A 239 -1.77 4.99 -8.18
C LYS A 239 -1.52 4.31 -6.83
N GLY A 240 -0.93 3.13 -6.81
CA GLY A 240 -0.91 2.29 -5.61
C GLY A 240 -0.37 2.94 -4.33
N ASN A 241 0.48 3.96 -4.46
CA ASN A 241 1.02 4.72 -3.33
C ASN A 241 0.06 5.83 -2.87
N VAL A 242 -0.61 6.52 -3.80
CA VAL A 242 -1.49 7.67 -3.49
C VAL A 242 -2.77 7.22 -2.79
N GLU A 243 -3.46 6.20 -3.33
CA GLU A 243 -4.71 5.70 -2.73
C GLU A 243 -4.50 5.22 -1.28
N ASN A 244 -3.37 4.56 -1.01
CA ASN A 244 -3.01 4.13 0.33
C ASN A 244 -2.71 5.33 1.24
N LYS A 245 -1.99 6.36 0.73
CA LYS A 245 -1.61 7.55 1.49
C LYS A 245 -2.81 8.43 1.80
N VAL A 246 -3.68 8.68 0.82
CA VAL A 246 -4.94 9.41 0.99
C VAL A 246 -5.79 8.78 2.11
N GLY A 247 -5.96 7.46 2.07
CA GLY A 247 -6.69 6.72 3.11
C GLY A 247 -5.98 6.72 4.47
N TYR A 248 -4.64 6.68 4.51
CA TYR A 248 -3.85 6.74 5.73
C TYR A 248 -4.01 8.11 6.41
N LEU A 249 -3.73 9.21 5.71
CA LEU A 249 -3.79 10.56 6.27
C LEU A 249 -5.21 10.91 6.76
N ARG A 250 -6.26 10.57 6.00
CA ARG A 250 -7.63 10.75 6.45
C ARG A 250 -7.90 10.06 7.80
N ARG A 251 -7.52 8.80 7.94
CA ARG A 251 -7.75 8.03 9.17
C ARG A 251 -6.96 8.55 10.37
N ASN A 252 -5.78 9.10 10.16
CA ASN A 252 -4.92 9.54 11.25
C ASN A 252 -5.08 11.01 11.60
N LEU A 253 -5.51 11.86 10.66
CA LEU A 253 -5.60 13.31 10.85
C LEU A 253 -7.04 13.84 10.92
N LEU A 254 -8.02 13.11 10.35
CA LEU A 254 -9.43 13.51 10.35
C LEU A 254 -10.32 12.55 11.16
N VAL A 255 -9.74 11.74 12.04
CA VAL A 255 -10.46 10.88 12.99
C VAL A 255 -9.95 11.18 14.40
N PRO A 256 -10.85 11.43 15.39
CA PRO A 256 -12.32 11.53 15.26
C PRO A 256 -12.75 12.66 14.33
N VAL A 257 -14.04 12.64 13.90
CA VAL A 257 -14.59 13.67 13.00
C VAL A 257 -14.28 15.05 13.57
N PRO A 258 -13.55 15.92 12.84
CA PRO A 258 -13.07 17.18 13.38
C PRO A 258 -14.22 18.17 13.60
N LYS A 259 -14.08 18.98 14.66
CA LYS A 259 -14.90 20.16 14.89
C LYS A 259 -14.12 21.38 14.40
N VAL A 260 -14.72 22.15 13.51
CA VAL A 260 -14.07 23.25 12.79
C VAL A 260 -14.87 24.52 13.06
N ASP A 261 -14.27 25.45 13.78
CA ASP A 261 -14.84 26.78 14.03
C ASP A 261 -14.37 27.75 12.95
N ASP A 262 -13.10 27.70 12.59
CA ASP A 262 -12.48 28.42 11.47
C ASP A 262 -11.71 27.45 10.57
N LEU A 263 -12.13 27.33 9.33
CA LEU A 263 -11.54 26.38 8.38
C LEU A 263 -10.10 26.76 8.01
N LYS A 264 -9.76 28.06 7.95
CA LYS A 264 -8.40 28.51 7.64
C LYS A 264 -7.44 28.16 8.78
N GLU A 265 -7.84 28.44 10.00
CA GLU A 265 -7.02 28.11 11.17
C GLU A 265 -6.91 26.57 11.35
N PHE A 266 -7.99 25.84 11.14
CA PHE A 266 -7.96 24.38 11.15
C PHE A 266 -6.96 23.83 10.12
N ASN A 267 -6.99 24.35 8.89
CA ASN A 267 -6.07 23.95 7.83
C ASN A 267 -4.60 24.27 8.16
N ARG A 268 -4.35 25.42 8.78
CA ARG A 268 -3.00 25.77 9.27
C ARG A 268 -2.50 24.77 10.30
N GLN A 269 -3.35 24.42 11.27
CA GLN A 269 -3.02 23.40 12.28
C GLN A 269 -2.87 22.01 11.68
N LEU A 270 -3.62 21.69 10.63
CA LEU A 270 -3.56 20.42 9.92
C LEU A 270 -2.20 20.23 9.25
N LEU A 271 -1.61 21.27 8.66
CA LEU A 271 -0.24 21.23 8.11
C LEU A 271 0.79 20.88 9.19
N VAL A 272 0.71 21.51 10.35
CA VAL A 272 1.60 21.19 11.49
C VAL A 272 1.41 19.75 11.99
N ARG A 273 0.19 19.22 11.94
CA ARG A 273 -0.07 17.80 12.26
C ARG A 273 0.54 16.88 11.21
N CYS A 274 0.56 17.27 9.95
CA CYS A 274 1.23 16.53 8.88
C CYS A 274 2.74 16.45 9.11
N ASP A 275 3.38 17.55 9.56
CA ASP A 275 4.79 17.54 9.92
C ASP A 275 5.08 16.56 11.05
N ARG A 276 4.25 16.56 12.10
CA ARG A 276 4.38 15.59 13.21
C ARG A 276 4.17 14.13 12.75
N ASP A 277 3.27 13.87 11.81
CA ASP A 277 3.08 12.52 11.27
C ASP A 277 4.32 12.02 10.52
N MET A 278 5.15 12.91 10.00
CA MET A 278 6.39 12.54 9.33
C MET A 278 7.52 12.11 10.26
N GLU A 279 7.42 12.33 11.57
CA GLU A 279 8.38 11.85 12.59
C GLU A 279 8.32 10.32 12.79
N ARG A 280 7.46 9.61 12.10
CA ARG A 280 7.38 8.15 12.14
C ARG A 280 8.37 7.48 11.18
N PRO A 281 8.79 6.21 11.48
CA PRO A 281 9.64 5.44 10.57
C PRO A 281 8.97 5.21 9.21
N HIS A 282 9.77 5.26 8.17
CA HIS A 282 9.33 4.87 6.83
C HIS A 282 9.09 3.35 6.77
N TYR A 283 8.01 2.90 6.10
CA TYR A 283 7.56 1.50 6.09
C TYR A 283 8.51 0.50 5.37
N ARG A 284 9.50 0.98 4.62
CA ARG A 284 10.49 0.16 3.90
C ARG A 284 11.93 0.57 4.13
N LYS A 285 12.18 1.83 4.51
CA LYS A 285 13.51 2.38 4.76
C LYS A 285 13.70 2.49 6.27
N GLU A 286 14.90 2.34 6.76
CA GLU A 286 15.21 2.43 8.21
C GLU A 286 15.30 3.87 8.74
N GLN A 287 14.88 4.85 7.96
CA GLN A 287 14.94 6.29 8.25
C GLN A 287 13.55 6.83 8.63
N LEU A 288 13.50 7.97 9.29
CA LEU A 288 12.27 8.72 9.50
C LEU A 288 11.79 9.35 8.18
N ILE A 289 10.47 9.51 8.06
CA ILE A 289 9.90 10.17 6.87
C ILE A 289 10.35 11.62 6.80
N SER A 290 10.49 12.32 7.95
CA SER A 290 10.99 13.69 8.04
C SER A 290 12.42 13.83 7.51
N GLU A 291 13.30 12.87 7.80
CA GLU A 291 14.67 12.84 7.26
C GLU A 291 14.67 12.69 5.74
N LEU A 292 13.89 11.73 5.23
CA LEU A 292 13.74 11.52 3.78
C LEU A 292 13.07 12.72 3.09
N PHE A 293 12.15 13.41 3.77
CA PHE A 293 11.50 14.58 3.24
C PHE A 293 12.45 15.76 3.06
N THR A 294 13.54 15.82 3.82
CA THR A 294 14.61 16.80 3.58
C THR A 294 15.22 16.67 2.18
N GLU A 295 15.31 15.43 1.65
CA GLU A 295 15.75 15.21 0.27
C GLU A 295 14.73 15.75 -0.75
N ASP A 296 13.42 15.56 -0.48
CA ASP A 296 12.36 16.17 -1.28
C ASP A 296 12.45 17.70 -1.24
N GLN A 297 12.62 18.29 -0.04
CA GLN A 297 12.72 19.75 0.13
C GLN A 297 13.92 20.35 -0.62
N CYS A 298 15.07 19.69 -0.63
CA CYS A 298 16.25 20.13 -1.38
C CYS A 298 16.02 20.16 -2.91
N ALA A 299 15.08 19.35 -3.40
CA ALA A 299 14.71 19.27 -4.82
C ALA A 299 13.53 20.17 -5.22
N LEU A 300 12.92 20.88 -4.26
CA LEU A 300 11.85 21.83 -4.56
C LEU A 300 12.38 23.07 -5.32
N ARG A 301 11.52 23.62 -6.15
CA ARG A 301 11.75 24.93 -6.77
C ARG A 301 11.47 26.05 -5.79
N PRO A 302 12.15 27.19 -5.89
CA PRO A 302 11.85 28.34 -5.02
C PRO A 302 10.42 28.85 -5.24
N LEU A 303 9.84 29.37 -4.17
CA LEU A 303 8.55 30.07 -4.25
C LEU A 303 8.66 31.32 -5.12
N PRO A 304 7.59 31.67 -5.85
CA PRO A 304 7.52 32.96 -6.53
C PRO A 304 7.51 34.11 -5.49
N LEU A 305 7.88 35.32 -5.94
CA LEU A 305 7.94 36.50 -5.07
C LEU A 305 6.57 36.95 -4.54
N THR A 306 5.50 36.58 -5.23
CA THR A 306 4.12 36.91 -4.87
C THR A 306 3.27 35.67 -4.94
N ASP A 307 2.28 35.58 -4.04
CA ASP A 307 1.29 34.51 -4.10
C ASP A 307 0.41 34.62 -5.34
N PHE A 308 -0.06 33.50 -5.83
CA PHE A 308 -1.06 33.47 -6.90
C PHE A 308 -2.40 33.98 -6.37
N ASP A 309 -3.04 34.86 -7.15
CA ASP A 309 -4.37 35.38 -6.86
C ASP A 309 -5.44 34.46 -7.50
N GLU A 310 -6.14 33.72 -6.67
CA GLU A 310 -7.22 32.80 -7.08
C GLU A 310 -8.54 33.54 -7.32
N SER A 311 -8.61 34.87 -7.13
CA SER A 311 -9.84 35.62 -7.23
C SER A 311 -10.41 35.59 -8.66
N ARG A 312 -11.73 35.34 -8.76
CA ARG A 312 -12.44 35.29 -10.01
C ARG A 312 -13.24 36.58 -10.20
N LEU A 313 -12.90 37.34 -11.22
CA LEU A 313 -13.72 38.49 -11.65
C LEU A 313 -15.07 37.98 -12.20
N VAL A 314 -16.14 38.21 -11.45
CA VAL A 314 -17.52 37.97 -11.91
C VAL A 314 -18.07 39.24 -12.46
N LYS A 315 -18.33 39.33 -13.77
CA LYS A 315 -19.08 40.43 -14.35
C LYS A 315 -20.54 40.31 -13.92
N VAL A 316 -20.96 41.15 -12.99
CA VAL A 316 -22.38 41.30 -12.66
C VAL A 316 -23.01 42.14 -13.76
N ARG A 317 -24.00 41.62 -14.47
CA ARG A 317 -24.87 42.43 -15.32
C ARG A 317 -25.81 43.16 -14.38
N THR A 318 -25.65 44.47 -14.29
CA THR A 318 -26.65 45.42 -13.75
C THR A 318 -27.81 45.52 -14.70
#